data_f717efe06d64edd13ff8bfee973723d0
#
_entry.id   f717efe06d64edd13ff8bfee973723d0
#
_cell.length_a   1.000
_cell.length_b   1.000
_cell.length_c   1.000
_cell.angle_alpha   90.00
_cell.angle_beta   90.00
_cell.angle_gamma   90.00
#
_symmetry.space_group_name_H-M   'P 1'
#
loop_
_entity.id
_entity.type
_entity.pdbx_description
1 polymer ?
#
loop_
_entity_poly.entity_id
_entity_poly.type
_entity_poly.pdbx_seq_one_letter_code
_entity_poly.pdbx_strand_id
1 'polypeptide(L)'
;APFAEVLPAKLPKLRLAYDEEALIERSIGAQLHHILPVDSTHEQAVLEQLHDFTPSLSYNLDEYVRFNTVREAFVEFVMGVRVSKADGATIIRILQDDVKRFSSLKALVLIDGVPIEDHDAVLDYNARLLHYIHQYSGRYTFGGKLYDGIISMITHRGTLPGLRLDENSQLFAYEFPQNRPDFTAPVYDS
;
A
#
# COMPACT_ATOMS: atom_id res chain seq x y z
N ALA A 1 17.89 32.63 25.10
CA ALA A 1 16.66 33.44 25.13
C ALA A 1 15.54 32.64 24.54
N PRO A 2 14.44 32.37 25.24
CA PRO A 2 13.30 31.63 24.67
C PRO A 2 12.53 32.56 23.73
N PHE A 3 12.24 32.09 22.54
CA PHE A 3 11.26 32.70 21.67
C PHE A 3 9.88 32.51 22.27
N ALA A 4 9.39 33.50 22.99
CA ALA A 4 7.98 33.59 23.33
C ALA A 4 7.26 34.21 22.12
N GLU A 5 6.78 33.36 21.25
CA GLU A 5 5.88 33.77 20.18
C GLU A 5 4.54 34.12 20.82
N VAL A 6 4.23 35.40 20.87
CA VAL A 6 2.95 35.89 21.38
C VAL A 6 1.90 35.53 20.35
N LEU A 7 1.13 34.48 20.63
CA LEU A 7 -0.05 34.12 19.84
C LEU A 7 -1.02 35.30 19.82
N PRO A 8 -1.56 35.69 18.66
CA PRO A 8 -2.53 36.77 18.57
C PRO A 8 -3.76 36.49 19.40
N ALA A 9 -4.17 37.42 20.25
CA ALA A 9 -5.26 37.27 21.21
C ALA A 9 -6.65 37.00 20.62
N LYS A 10 -6.80 37.06 19.29
CA LYS A 10 -8.00 36.68 18.54
C LYS A 10 -7.59 36.09 17.21
N LEU A 11 -7.88 34.80 17.05
CA LEU A 11 -7.81 34.16 15.73
C LEU A 11 -8.84 34.81 14.79
N PRO A 12 -8.47 35.10 13.53
CA PRO A 12 -9.43 35.62 12.56
C PRO A 12 -10.55 34.59 12.38
N LYS A 13 -11.80 35.04 12.28
CA LYS A 13 -12.93 34.16 12.00
C LYS A 13 -12.73 33.52 10.64
N LEU A 14 -12.53 32.23 10.62
CA LEU A 14 -12.50 31.45 9.38
C LEU A 14 -13.87 31.60 8.71
N ARG A 15 -13.91 32.25 7.55
CA ARG A 15 -15.07 32.21 6.65
C ARG A 15 -14.72 31.19 5.58
N LEU A 16 -15.35 30.01 5.67
CA LEU A 16 -15.34 29.05 4.58
C LEU A 16 -16.28 29.60 3.50
N ALA A 17 -15.73 29.95 2.35
CA ALA A 17 -16.53 30.16 1.14
C ALA A 17 -16.83 28.74 0.61
N TYR A 18 -18.05 28.26 0.78
CA TYR A 18 -18.51 27.00 0.21
C TYR A 18 -19.55 27.30 -0.86
N ASP A 19 -19.49 26.51 -1.89
CA ASP A 19 -20.50 26.45 -2.93
C ASP A 19 -21.60 25.49 -2.46
N GLU A 20 -22.80 26.02 -2.26
CA GLU A 20 -23.94 25.23 -1.76
C GLU A 20 -24.34 24.13 -2.75
N GLU A 21 -24.24 24.38 -4.03
CA GLU A 21 -24.53 23.43 -5.10
C GLU A 21 -23.54 22.26 -5.08
N ALA A 22 -22.24 22.53 -4.90
CA ALA A 22 -21.20 21.52 -4.79
C ALA A 22 -21.34 20.68 -3.50
N LEU A 23 -21.86 21.24 -2.41
CA LEU A 23 -22.13 20.49 -1.17
C LEU A 23 -23.32 19.56 -1.34
N ILE A 24 -24.37 20.00 -2.03
CA ILE A 24 -25.55 19.17 -2.33
C ILE A 24 -25.15 18.01 -3.26
N GLU A 25 -24.39 18.27 -4.32
CA GLU A 25 -23.89 17.21 -5.22
C GLU A 25 -23.03 16.17 -4.47
N ARG A 26 -22.14 16.61 -3.58
CA ARG A 26 -21.35 15.69 -2.73
C ARG A 26 -22.22 14.87 -1.78
N SER A 27 -23.24 15.49 -1.18
CA SER A 27 -24.16 14.81 -0.28
C SER A 27 -24.97 13.75 -1.02
N ILE A 28 -25.47 14.06 -2.24
CA ILE A 28 -26.17 13.12 -3.10
C ILE A 28 -25.24 11.99 -3.55
N GLY A 29 -24.02 12.31 -3.95
CA GLY A 29 -23.01 11.33 -4.31
C GLY A 29 -22.70 10.35 -3.17
N ALA A 30 -22.51 10.85 -1.95
CA ALA A 30 -22.27 10.01 -0.79
C ALA A 30 -23.46 9.09 -0.45
N GLN A 31 -24.70 9.57 -0.61
CA GLN A 31 -25.90 8.77 -0.39
C GLN A 31 -26.07 7.69 -1.46
N LEU A 32 -25.76 8.00 -2.72
CA LEU A 32 -25.82 7.03 -3.81
C LEU A 32 -24.79 5.92 -3.63
N HIS A 33 -23.57 6.24 -3.17
CA HIS A 33 -22.53 5.25 -2.85
C HIS A 33 -22.94 4.28 -1.73
N HIS A 34 -23.77 4.73 -0.80
CA HIS A 34 -24.30 3.85 0.25
C HIS A 34 -25.40 2.90 -0.23
N ILE A 35 -26.10 3.26 -1.28
CA ILE A 35 -27.27 2.50 -1.79
C ILE A 35 -26.87 1.56 -2.94
N LEU A 36 -25.87 1.95 -3.74
CA LEU A 36 -25.37 1.13 -4.84
C LEU A 36 -24.13 0.36 -4.37
N PRO A 37 -24.12 -0.98 -4.43
CA PRO A 37 -22.92 -1.74 -4.13
C PRO A 37 -21.84 -1.32 -5.14
N VAL A 38 -20.71 -0.86 -4.62
CA VAL A 38 -19.51 -0.58 -5.43
C VAL A 38 -19.13 -1.87 -6.12
N ASP A 39 -19.12 -1.85 -7.44
CA ASP A 39 -18.77 -3.01 -8.25
C ASP A 39 -17.28 -3.32 -8.00
N SER A 40 -16.99 -4.39 -7.25
CA SER A 40 -15.64 -4.79 -6.84
C SER A 40 -14.74 -5.18 -8.03
N THR A 41 -15.31 -5.26 -9.24
CA THR A 41 -14.54 -5.52 -10.46
C THR A 41 -13.64 -4.35 -10.87
N HIS A 42 -13.98 -3.11 -10.48
CA HIS A 42 -13.14 -1.93 -10.74
C HIS A 42 -11.95 -1.79 -9.79
N GLU A 43 -12.05 -2.30 -8.55
CA GLU A 43 -10.94 -2.23 -7.59
C GLU A 43 -9.73 -3.08 -8.04
N GLN A 44 -9.95 -4.24 -8.62
CA GLN A 44 -8.85 -5.09 -9.11
C GLN A 44 -8.12 -4.47 -10.31
N ALA A 45 -8.84 -3.84 -11.23
CA ALA A 45 -8.24 -3.21 -12.40
C ALA A 45 -7.37 -1.98 -12.03
N VAL A 46 -7.71 -1.25 -10.97
CA VAL A 46 -6.92 -0.10 -10.50
C VAL A 46 -5.63 -0.55 -9.82
N LEU A 47 -5.65 -1.66 -9.09
CA LEU A 47 -4.45 -2.21 -8.44
C LEU A 47 -3.44 -2.75 -9.47
N GLU A 48 -3.90 -3.30 -10.59
CA GLU A 48 -3.01 -3.73 -11.68
C GLU A 48 -2.37 -2.56 -12.44
N GLN A 49 -3.06 -1.44 -12.58
CA GLN A 49 -2.56 -0.26 -13.32
C GLN A 49 -1.58 0.62 -12.52
N LEU A 50 -1.51 0.49 -11.19
CA LEU A 50 -0.57 1.25 -10.37
C LEU A 50 0.88 0.74 -10.44
N HIS A 51 1.15 -0.34 -11.15
CA HIS A 51 2.48 -0.92 -11.25
C HIS A 51 3.09 -0.69 -12.64
N ASP A 52 3.50 0.54 -12.93
CA ASP A 52 4.34 0.88 -14.10
C ASP A 52 5.74 0.24 -14.04
N PHE A 53 6.04 -0.49 -12.97
CA PHE A 53 7.32 -1.16 -12.77
C PHE A 53 7.17 -2.66 -13.00
N THR A 54 7.94 -3.19 -13.93
CA THR A 54 8.05 -4.65 -14.11
C THR A 54 8.84 -5.22 -12.93
N PRO A 55 8.26 -6.16 -12.15
CA PRO A 55 9.00 -6.79 -11.06
C PRO A 55 10.17 -7.62 -11.60
N SER A 56 11.29 -7.59 -10.88
CA SER A 56 12.44 -8.46 -11.18
C SER A 56 12.10 -9.94 -10.98
N LEU A 57 11.31 -10.22 -9.94
CA LEU A 57 10.76 -11.55 -9.63
C LEU A 57 9.33 -11.40 -9.15
N SER A 58 8.49 -12.36 -9.56
CA SER A 58 7.07 -12.42 -9.19
C SER A 58 6.70 -13.84 -8.77
N TYR A 59 6.00 -13.97 -7.67
CA TYR A 59 5.56 -15.23 -7.11
C TYR A 59 4.05 -15.20 -6.88
N ASN A 60 3.33 -16.14 -7.50
CA ASN A 60 1.92 -16.39 -7.23
C ASN A 60 1.83 -17.46 -6.13
N LEU A 61 1.39 -17.09 -4.93
CA LEU A 61 1.34 -18.02 -3.80
C LEU A 61 0.21 -19.05 -3.91
N ASP A 62 -0.78 -18.81 -4.75
CA ASP A 62 -1.88 -19.77 -4.96
C ASP A 62 -1.47 -21.00 -5.77
N GLU A 63 -0.37 -20.91 -6.52
CA GLU A 63 0.16 -22.02 -7.32
C GLU A 63 1.01 -23.00 -6.51
N TYR A 64 1.31 -22.68 -5.25
CA TYR A 64 2.25 -23.41 -4.42
C TYR A 64 1.63 -23.89 -3.10
N VAL A 65 2.40 -24.69 -2.37
CA VAL A 65 2.02 -25.13 -1.02
C VAL A 65 1.85 -23.89 -0.12
N ARG A 66 0.69 -23.78 0.53
CA ARG A 66 0.35 -22.62 1.35
C ARG A 66 1.17 -22.60 2.64
N PHE A 67 2.02 -21.61 2.75
CA PHE A 67 2.78 -21.32 3.96
C PHE A 67 1.89 -20.69 5.03
N ASN A 68 2.24 -20.87 6.30
CA ASN A 68 1.50 -20.23 7.39
C ASN A 68 1.95 -18.79 7.62
N THR A 69 3.25 -18.52 7.47
CA THR A 69 3.85 -17.21 7.70
C THR A 69 4.66 -16.75 6.50
N VAL A 70 4.83 -15.44 6.36
CA VAL A 70 5.71 -14.85 5.35
C VAL A 70 7.16 -15.29 5.58
N ARG A 71 7.55 -15.51 6.83
CA ARG A 71 8.88 -16.04 7.19
C ARG A 71 9.15 -17.40 6.51
N GLU A 72 8.20 -18.31 6.60
CA GLU A 72 8.30 -19.62 5.94
C GLU A 72 8.41 -19.45 4.42
N ALA A 73 7.55 -18.61 3.82
CA ALA A 73 7.57 -18.35 2.39
C ALA A 73 8.92 -17.77 1.94
N PHE A 74 9.53 -16.86 2.70
CA PHE A 74 10.81 -16.25 2.36
C PHE A 74 11.99 -17.22 2.50
N VAL A 75 11.93 -18.17 3.43
CA VAL A 75 12.99 -19.14 3.64
C VAL A 75 12.94 -20.28 2.62
N GLU A 76 11.74 -20.75 2.30
CA GLU A 76 11.57 -21.97 1.52
C GLU A 76 11.32 -21.72 0.03
N PHE A 77 10.75 -20.58 -0.31
CA PHE A 77 10.21 -20.38 -1.64
C PHE A 77 10.72 -19.13 -2.37
N VAL A 78 10.76 -17.98 -1.66
CA VAL A 78 11.08 -16.70 -2.29
C VAL A 78 12.58 -16.55 -2.44
N MET A 79 13.08 -16.68 -3.66
CA MET A 79 14.52 -16.55 -3.94
C MET A 79 14.99 -15.09 -3.82
N GLY A 80 16.26 -14.93 -3.44
CA GLY A 80 16.89 -13.60 -3.40
C GLY A 80 16.47 -12.73 -2.22
N VAL A 81 15.72 -13.26 -1.25
CA VAL A 81 15.42 -12.58 0.01
C VAL A 81 16.32 -13.10 1.12
N ARG A 82 16.83 -12.20 1.93
CA ARG A 82 17.60 -12.54 3.15
C ARG A 82 16.99 -11.82 4.35
N VAL A 83 16.68 -12.59 5.37
CA VAL A 83 16.30 -12.09 6.69
C VAL A 83 17.53 -12.16 7.60
N SER A 84 17.84 -11.07 8.27
CA SER A 84 18.97 -10.98 9.21
C SER A 84 18.62 -10.05 10.36
N LYS A 85 19.35 -10.16 11.47
CA LYS A 85 19.26 -9.21 12.57
C LYS A 85 20.44 -8.24 12.52
N ALA A 86 20.18 -6.95 12.67
CA ALA A 86 21.17 -5.92 12.84
C ALA A 86 20.68 -4.92 13.89
N ASP A 87 21.52 -4.59 14.86
CA ASP A 87 21.22 -3.65 15.95
C ASP A 87 19.95 -4.01 16.75
N GLY A 88 19.70 -5.32 16.90
CA GLY A 88 18.53 -5.83 17.62
C GLY A 88 17.22 -5.85 16.79
N ALA A 89 17.21 -5.25 15.60
CA ALA A 89 16.04 -5.24 14.71
C ALA A 89 16.19 -6.29 13.61
N THR A 90 15.07 -6.84 13.18
CA THR A 90 15.02 -7.71 12.01
C THR A 90 15.02 -6.88 10.72
N ILE A 91 15.89 -7.26 9.80
CA ILE A 91 16.07 -6.56 8.53
C ILE A 91 15.88 -7.56 7.38
N ILE A 92 15.02 -7.21 6.45
CA ILE A 92 14.80 -7.91 5.18
C ILE A 92 15.63 -7.19 4.12
N ARG A 93 16.40 -7.95 3.35
CA ARG A 93 17.20 -7.49 2.21
C ARG A 93 16.93 -8.33 1.00
N ILE A 94 17.05 -7.72 -0.18
CA ILE A 94 16.95 -8.44 -1.44
C ILE A 94 18.29 -8.44 -2.18
N LEU A 95 18.48 -9.49 -2.98
CA LEU A 95 19.62 -9.62 -3.85
C LEU A 95 19.51 -8.58 -4.98
N GLN A 96 20.56 -7.79 -5.16
CA GLN A 96 20.62 -6.83 -6.26
C GLN A 96 21.09 -7.53 -7.52
N ASP A 97 20.34 -7.39 -8.60
CA ASP A 97 20.58 -8.12 -9.86
C ASP A 97 21.87 -7.67 -10.56
N ASP A 98 22.20 -6.40 -10.46
CA ASP A 98 23.37 -5.80 -11.10
C ASP A 98 24.69 -6.26 -10.46
N VAL A 99 24.75 -6.33 -9.14
CA VAL A 99 25.96 -6.69 -8.39
C VAL A 99 25.98 -8.11 -7.84
N LYS A 100 24.87 -8.85 -7.96
CA LYS A 100 24.68 -10.20 -7.42
C LYS A 100 25.05 -10.31 -5.92
N ARG A 101 24.76 -9.26 -5.15
CA ARG A 101 25.03 -9.17 -3.72
C ARG A 101 23.84 -8.62 -2.97
N PHE A 102 23.74 -9.02 -1.70
CA PHE A 102 22.78 -8.38 -0.78
C PHE A 102 23.33 -7.03 -0.36
N SER A 103 22.49 -6.02 -0.49
CA SER A 103 22.84 -4.67 -0.03
C SER A 103 22.98 -4.56 1.49
N SER A 104 23.66 -3.52 1.94
CA SER A 104 23.68 -3.12 3.34
C SER A 104 22.38 -2.45 3.79
N LEU A 105 21.65 -1.83 2.88
CA LEU A 105 20.37 -1.19 3.17
C LEU A 105 19.24 -2.22 3.22
N LYS A 106 18.19 -1.89 3.98
CA LYS A 106 16.97 -2.68 4.04
C LYS A 106 16.13 -2.52 2.78
N ALA A 107 15.31 -3.52 2.48
CA ALA A 107 14.27 -3.40 1.48
C ALA A 107 13.09 -2.56 2.01
N LEU A 108 12.42 -1.83 1.12
CA LEU A 108 11.11 -1.27 1.39
C LEU A 108 10.07 -2.40 1.26
N VAL A 109 9.34 -2.66 2.32
CA VAL A 109 8.30 -3.70 2.31
C VAL A 109 6.94 -3.04 2.28
N LEU A 110 6.13 -3.45 1.32
CA LEU A 110 4.76 -2.99 1.13
C LEU A 110 3.80 -4.17 1.28
N ILE A 111 2.66 -3.95 1.94
CA ILE A 111 1.51 -4.86 1.89
C ILE A 111 0.34 -4.05 1.35
N ASP A 112 -0.26 -4.48 0.26
CA ASP A 112 -1.32 -3.75 -0.45
C ASP A 112 -0.99 -2.27 -0.68
N GLY A 113 0.28 -1.98 -1.03
CA GLY A 113 0.79 -0.63 -1.27
C GLY A 113 1.14 0.17 -0.02
N VAL A 114 0.85 -0.32 1.18
CA VAL A 114 1.16 0.36 2.44
C VAL A 114 2.55 -0.04 2.95
N PRO A 115 3.45 0.90 3.20
CA PRO A 115 4.78 0.61 3.71
C PRO A 115 4.74 0.14 5.16
N ILE A 116 5.39 -1.00 5.43
CA ILE A 116 5.50 -1.57 6.77
C ILE A 116 6.96 -1.49 7.22
N GLU A 117 7.21 -0.65 8.21
CA GLU A 117 8.56 -0.42 8.76
C GLU A 117 9.02 -1.57 9.68
N ASP A 118 8.09 -2.20 10.37
CA ASP A 118 8.36 -3.34 11.25
C ASP A 118 8.46 -4.64 10.46
N HIS A 119 9.68 -5.07 10.21
CA HIS A 119 9.91 -6.31 9.47
C HIS A 119 9.58 -7.58 10.26
N ASP A 120 9.51 -7.53 11.59
CA ASP A 120 9.05 -8.67 12.37
C ASP A 120 7.55 -8.88 12.19
N ALA A 121 6.76 -7.82 12.21
CA ALA A 121 5.33 -7.87 11.90
C ALA A 121 5.07 -8.42 10.49
N VAL A 122 5.91 -8.05 9.51
CA VAL A 122 5.84 -8.60 8.15
C VAL A 122 6.09 -10.09 8.14
N LEU A 123 7.14 -10.55 8.81
CA LEU A 123 7.53 -11.96 8.80
C LEU A 123 6.53 -12.88 9.51
N ASP A 124 5.85 -12.34 10.52
CA ASP A 124 4.81 -13.05 11.27
C ASP A 124 3.43 -12.95 10.61
N TYR A 125 3.33 -12.17 9.52
CA TYR A 125 2.07 -12.03 8.77
C TYR A 125 1.64 -13.36 8.16
N ASN A 126 0.32 -13.59 8.11
CA ASN A 126 -0.26 -14.81 7.59
C ASN A 126 -0.12 -14.87 6.06
N ALA A 127 0.77 -15.72 5.58
CA ALA A 127 1.03 -15.89 4.15
C ALA A 127 -0.19 -16.40 3.35
N ARG A 128 -1.16 -17.04 4.00
CA ARG A 128 -2.39 -17.51 3.34
C ARG A 128 -3.30 -16.39 2.87
N LEU A 129 -3.10 -15.17 3.37
CA LEU A 129 -3.84 -13.99 2.95
C LEU A 129 -3.25 -13.37 1.69
N LEU A 130 -2.00 -13.73 1.34
CA LEU A 130 -1.28 -13.19 0.20
C LEU A 130 -1.64 -13.95 -1.08
N HIS A 131 -1.76 -13.19 -2.16
CA HIS A 131 -1.91 -13.68 -3.53
C HIS A 131 -0.58 -13.61 -4.27
N TYR A 132 0.07 -12.43 -4.26
CA TYR A 132 1.34 -12.21 -4.94
C TYR A 132 2.42 -11.66 -4.02
N ILE A 133 3.67 -12.02 -4.32
CA ILE A 133 4.87 -11.36 -3.83
C ILE A 133 5.68 -10.92 -5.04
N HIS A 134 5.90 -9.62 -5.18
CA HIS A 134 6.72 -9.02 -6.21
C HIS A 134 8.00 -8.45 -5.61
N GLN A 135 9.12 -8.65 -6.29
CA GLN A 135 10.41 -8.08 -5.92
C GLN A 135 10.86 -7.12 -7.00
N TYR A 136 11.37 -5.99 -6.60
CA TYR A 136 11.94 -4.98 -7.48
C TYR A 136 13.36 -4.69 -7.00
N SER A 137 14.34 -5.06 -7.83
CA SER A 137 15.74 -4.74 -7.59
C SER A 137 16.01 -3.26 -7.89
N GLY A 138 17.05 -2.70 -7.27
CA GLY A 138 17.45 -1.32 -7.48
C GLY A 138 17.32 -0.47 -6.23
N ARG A 139 17.71 0.79 -6.37
CA ARG A 139 17.72 1.75 -5.27
C ARG A 139 16.55 2.70 -5.37
N TYR A 140 15.82 2.84 -4.26
CA TYR A 140 14.61 3.65 -4.16
C TYR A 140 14.67 4.60 -2.98
N THR A 141 14.08 5.78 -3.15
CA THR A 141 13.90 6.76 -2.07
C THR A 141 12.42 6.86 -1.74
N PHE A 142 12.08 6.63 -0.47
CA PHE A 142 10.73 6.75 0.02
C PHE A 142 10.71 7.42 1.40
N GLY A 143 9.87 8.44 1.62
CA GLY A 143 9.78 9.15 2.89
C GLY A 143 11.11 9.76 3.35
N GLY A 144 11.99 10.19 2.43
CA GLY A 144 13.33 10.71 2.75
C GLY A 144 14.35 9.64 3.19
N LYS A 145 13.98 8.37 3.17
CA LYS A 145 14.86 7.24 3.46
C LYS A 145 15.24 6.52 2.17
N LEU A 146 16.44 5.91 2.17
CA LEU A 146 16.97 5.15 1.05
C LEU A 146 16.81 3.65 1.31
N TYR A 147 16.34 2.93 0.30
CA TYR A 147 16.12 1.49 0.31
C TYR A 147 16.81 0.84 -0.88
N ASP A 148 17.32 -0.37 -0.71
CA ASP A 148 17.85 -1.17 -1.81
C ASP A 148 16.89 -2.32 -2.09
N GLY A 149 15.92 -2.02 -2.93
CA GLY A 149 14.87 -2.90 -3.39
C GLY A 149 13.52 -2.70 -2.70
N ILE A 150 12.48 -3.21 -3.36
CA ILE A 150 11.10 -3.21 -2.87
C ILE A 150 10.60 -4.65 -2.86
N ILE A 151 9.91 -5.03 -1.79
CA ILE A 151 9.09 -6.24 -1.73
C ILE A 151 7.64 -5.77 -1.60
N SER A 152 6.84 -6.02 -2.62
CA SER A 152 5.42 -5.70 -2.63
C SER A 152 4.61 -6.99 -2.50
N MET A 153 3.86 -7.09 -1.43
CA MET A 153 2.96 -8.20 -1.14
C MET A 153 1.53 -7.73 -1.39
N ILE A 154 0.79 -8.51 -2.16
CA ILE A 154 -0.59 -8.21 -2.51
C ILE A 154 -1.48 -9.28 -1.89
N THR A 155 -2.46 -8.86 -1.10
CA THR A 155 -3.44 -9.76 -0.51
C THR A 155 -4.59 -10.02 -1.47
N HIS A 156 -5.34 -11.12 -1.25
CA HIS A 156 -6.53 -11.42 -2.04
C HIS A 156 -7.62 -10.34 -1.95
N ARG A 157 -7.61 -9.53 -0.90
CA ARG A 157 -8.63 -8.50 -0.67
C ARG A 157 -8.15 -7.08 -0.96
N GLY A 158 -6.84 -6.85 -1.03
CA GLY A 158 -6.28 -5.50 -1.23
C GLY A 158 -6.53 -4.52 -0.06
N THR A 159 -6.89 -5.02 1.13
CA THR A 159 -7.33 -4.19 2.27
C THR A 159 -6.56 -4.46 3.55
N LEU A 160 -5.33 -4.91 3.47
CA LEU A 160 -4.47 -5.23 4.62
C LEU A 160 -5.13 -6.16 5.67
N PRO A 161 -5.75 -7.27 5.28
CA PRO A 161 -6.48 -8.09 6.22
C PRO A 161 -5.53 -8.67 7.28
N GLY A 162 -5.90 -8.56 8.56
CA GLY A 162 -5.17 -9.17 9.68
C GLY A 162 -3.84 -8.53 10.06
N LEU A 163 -3.46 -7.40 9.47
CA LEU A 163 -2.30 -6.64 9.91
C LEU A 163 -2.65 -5.93 11.23
N ARG A 164 -1.80 -6.14 12.25
CA ARG A 164 -1.89 -5.34 13.48
C ARG A 164 -1.21 -4.01 13.22
N LEU A 165 -1.99 -2.95 13.21
CA LEU A 165 -1.47 -1.60 13.17
C LEU A 165 -0.94 -1.22 14.55
N ASP A 166 0.11 -0.38 14.57
CA ASP A 166 0.61 0.24 15.78
C ASP A 166 -0.50 1.12 16.41
N GLU A 167 -0.45 1.29 17.74
CA GLU A 167 -1.46 2.07 18.50
C GLU A 167 -1.63 3.50 17.99
N ASN A 168 -0.60 4.05 17.36
CA ASN A 168 -0.59 5.39 16.76
C ASN A 168 -0.98 5.41 15.27
N SER A 169 -1.32 4.25 14.70
CA SER A 169 -1.66 4.13 13.28
C SER A 169 -3.16 3.91 13.12
N GLN A 170 -3.76 4.60 12.17
CA GLN A 170 -5.17 4.44 11.83
C GLN A 170 -5.32 4.25 10.32
N LEU A 171 -6.07 3.24 9.93
CA LEU A 171 -6.41 2.99 8.54
C LEU A 171 -7.70 3.71 8.20
N PHE A 172 -7.63 4.59 7.20
CA PHE A 172 -8.80 5.25 6.65
C PHE A 172 -9.03 4.71 5.23
N ALA A 173 -10.23 4.24 4.96
CA ALA A 173 -10.69 4.04 3.59
C ALA A 173 -10.94 5.42 2.97
N TYR A 174 -10.06 5.86 2.09
CA TYR A 174 -10.19 7.14 1.40
C TYR A 174 -10.53 6.89 -0.06
N GLU A 175 -11.69 7.36 -0.46
CA GLU A 175 -12.09 7.34 -1.86
C GLU A 175 -11.60 8.64 -2.54
N PHE A 176 -10.74 8.48 -3.54
CA PHE A 176 -10.37 9.62 -4.38
C PHE A 176 -11.56 10.01 -5.27
N PRO A 177 -11.83 11.32 -5.45
CA PRO A 177 -12.81 11.75 -6.43
C PRO A 177 -12.36 11.24 -7.81
N GLN A 178 -13.10 10.30 -8.35
CA GLN A 178 -12.86 9.77 -9.68
C GLN A 178 -13.33 10.79 -10.72
N ASN A 179 -12.60 10.92 -11.82
CA ASN A 179 -13.13 11.58 -13.02
C ASN A 179 -14.42 10.86 -13.42
N ARG A 180 -15.48 11.64 -13.74
CA ARG A 180 -16.77 11.08 -14.18
C ARG A 180 -16.51 9.99 -15.22
N PRO A 181 -16.94 8.74 -15.00
CA PRO A 181 -16.87 7.74 -16.03
C PRO A 181 -17.72 8.24 -17.20
N ASP A 182 -17.16 8.25 -18.40
CA ASP A 182 -17.94 8.46 -19.63
C ASP A 182 -18.91 7.29 -19.76
N PHE A 183 -20.17 7.52 -19.40
CA PHE A 183 -21.25 6.56 -19.64
C PHE A 183 -21.55 6.56 -21.14
N THR A 184 -20.95 5.64 -21.86
CA THR A 184 -21.42 5.29 -23.19
C THR A 184 -22.73 4.49 -23.02
N ALA A 185 -23.85 5.15 -23.18
CA ALA A 185 -25.13 4.45 -23.25
C ALA A 185 -25.10 3.48 -24.44
N PRO A 186 -25.49 2.20 -24.26
CA PRO A 186 -25.58 1.28 -25.39
C PRO A 186 -26.63 1.82 -26.38
N VAL A 187 -26.20 2.02 -27.63
CA VAL A 187 -27.11 2.35 -28.72
C VAL A 187 -27.76 1.05 -29.16
N TYR A 188 -29.04 0.91 -28.89
CA TYR A 188 -29.87 -0.18 -29.44
C TYR A 188 -30.32 0.24 -30.83
N ASP A 189 -29.74 -0.36 -31.87
CA ASP A 189 -30.29 -0.28 -33.22
C ASP A 189 -31.61 -1.03 -33.25
N SER A 190 -32.69 -0.31 -33.65
CA SER A 190 -34.05 -0.82 -33.81
C SER A 190 -34.24 -1.39 -35.23
#